data_7b80502342138f7175c18358ca43cec2
#
_entry.id   7b80502342138f7175c18358ca43cec2
#
_cell.length_a   1.000
_cell.length_b   1.000
_cell.length_c   1.000
_cell.angle_alpha   90.00
_cell.angle_beta   90.00
_cell.angle_gamma   90.00
#
_symmetry.space_group_name_H-M   'P 1'
#
loop_
_entity.id
_entity.type
_entity.pdbx_description
1 polymer ?
#
loop_
_entity_poly.entity_id
_entity_poly.type
_entity_poly.pdbx_seq_one_letter_code
_entity_poly.pdbx_strand_id
1 'polypeptide(L)'
;NYKPRNHPRPKEELFELIEPFRRATGDEVLVPFSGGRDSSYGLHLIIHELKLRPVTYTYDWGMVTDLGRRNVSRMSSKLGVENIIVAADITKKRDYIRRNLNAWIKSPHLGMLSVLTAGDKHFFRHIETLKRQTGVTLNLWGINPLEVTHFKSGFLGVPPDFAEERVYSHGAMKQ
;
A
#
# COMPACT_ATOMS: atom_id res chain seq x y z
N ASN A 1 -3.82 19.40 -15.60
CA ASN A 1 -2.38 19.64 -15.65
C ASN A 1 -1.60 18.37 -15.30
N TYR A 2 -1.45 17.50 -16.29
CA TYR A 2 -0.62 16.31 -16.18
C TYR A 2 0.85 16.77 -16.15
N LYS A 3 1.54 16.53 -15.05
CA LYS A 3 2.98 16.83 -14.95
C LYS A 3 3.78 15.75 -15.67
N PRO A 4 4.92 16.09 -16.32
CA PRO A 4 5.73 15.12 -17.07
C PRO A 4 6.11 13.86 -16.26
N ARG A 5 6.33 14.00 -14.94
CA ARG A 5 6.62 12.88 -14.03
C ARG A 5 5.47 11.86 -13.85
N ASN A 6 4.26 12.19 -14.29
CA ASN A 6 3.10 11.29 -14.21
C ASN A 6 2.88 10.52 -15.52
N HIS A 7 3.75 10.69 -16.52
CA HIS A 7 3.70 9.87 -17.70
C HIS A 7 4.18 8.45 -17.39
N PRO A 8 3.49 7.44 -17.88
CA PRO A 8 3.93 6.05 -17.71
C PRO A 8 5.30 5.88 -18.37
N ARG A 9 6.18 5.17 -17.70
CA ARG A 9 7.45 4.74 -18.27
C ARG A 9 7.20 3.57 -19.26
N PRO A 10 8.12 3.34 -20.21
CA PRO A 10 8.06 2.16 -21.06
C PRO A 10 8.01 0.87 -20.23
N LYS A 11 7.26 -0.12 -20.70
CA LYS A 11 7.15 -1.42 -20.01
C LYS A 11 8.50 -2.14 -19.93
N GLU A 12 9.35 -1.90 -20.89
CA GLU A 12 10.69 -2.47 -21.01
C GLU A 12 11.56 -2.12 -19.80
N GLU A 13 11.47 -0.89 -19.29
CA GLU A 13 12.18 -0.49 -18.07
C GLU A 13 11.76 -1.33 -16.86
N LEU A 14 10.48 -1.70 -16.76
CA LEU A 14 9.99 -2.53 -15.68
C LEU A 14 10.56 -3.95 -15.77
N PHE A 15 10.64 -4.52 -16.98
CA PHE A 15 11.25 -5.84 -17.18
C PHE A 15 12.74 -5.84 -16.79
N GLU A 16 13.48 -4.81 -17.20
CA GLU A 16 14.89 -4.64 -16.84
C GLU A 16 15.09 -4.54 -15.31
N LEU A 17 14.21 -3.81 -14.62
CA LEU A 17 14.25 -3.66 -13.16
C LEU A 17 13.95 -4.98 -12.42
N ILE A 18 13.09 -5.83 -12.96
CA ILE A 18 12.67 -7.08 -12.36
C ILE A 18 13.68 -8.22 -12.59
N GLU A 19 14.35 -8.22 -13.71
CA GLU A 19 15.20 -9.33 -14.16
C GLU A 19 16.31 -9.74 -13.17
N PRO A 20 17.01 -8.81 -12.49
CA PRO A 20 17.98 -9.19 -11.46
C PRO A 20 17.36 -9.97 -10.29
N PHE A 21 16.13 -9.66 -9.91
CA PHE A 21 15.40 -10.34 -8.85
C PHE A 21 14.98 -11.73 -9.30
N ARG A 22 14.51 -11.89 -10.54
CA ARG A 22 14.17 -13.19 -11.12
C ARG A 22 15.36 -14.14 -11.12
N ARG A 23 16.52 -13.65 -11.48
CA ARG A 23 17.78 -14.45 -11.46
C ARG A 23 18.20 -14.83 -10.06
N ALA A 24 17.94 -13.97 -9.07
CA ALA A 24 18.36 -14.20 -7.70
C ALA A 24 17.42 -15.12 -6.91
N THR A 25 16.10 -14.92 -7.05
CA THR A 25 15.08 -15.57 -6.20
C THR A 25 13.96 -16.28 -6.97
N GLY A 26 14.04 -16.31 -8.30
CA GLY A 26 13.01 -16.91 -9.16
C GLY A 26 11.84 -15.95 -9.42
N ASP A 27 10.71 -16.51 -9.87
CA ASP A 27 9.56 -15.74 -10.31
C ASP A 27 8.61 -15.29 -9.18
N GLU A 28 8.93 -15.57 -7.94
CA GLU A 28 8.07 -15.22 -6.81
C GLU A 28 8.16 -13.73 -6.47
N VAL A 29 6.98 -13.15 -6.18
CA VAL A 29 6.87 -11.74 -5.85
C VAL A 29 5.80 -11.51 -4.79
N LEU A 30 6.08 -10.64 -3.81
CA LEU A 30 5.09 -10.17 -2.86
C LEU A 30 4.28 -9.02 -3.45
N VAL A 31 2.96 -9.11 -3.35
CA VAL A 31 2.05 -8.11 -3.91
C VAL A 31 1.05 -7.66 -2.85
N PRO A 32 1.12 -6.40 -2.38
CA PRO A 32 0.09 -5.85 -1.54
C PRO A 32 -1.25 -5.83 -2.27
N PHE A 33 -2.28 -6.41 -1.65
CA PHE A 33 -3.55 -6.64 -2.28
C PHE A 33 -4.72 -6.22 -1.39
N SER A 34 -5.49 -5.25 -1.84
CA SER A 34 -6.65 -4.74 -1.12
C SER A 34 -7.99 -5.25 -1.66
N GLY A 35 -7.99 -5.96 -2.80
CA GLY A 35 -9.21 -6.33 -3.52
C GLY A 35 -9.91 -5.15 -4.21
N GLY A 36 -9.31 -3.96 -4.20
CA GLY A 36 -9.75 -2.80 -4.95
C GLY A 36 -9.39 -2.87 -6.44
N ARG A 37 -9.94 -1.97 -7.23
CA ARG A 37 -9.74 -1.95 -8.69
C ARG A 37 -8.27 -1.93 -9.09
N ASP A 38 -7.51 -0.98 -8.55
CA ASP A 38 -6.13 -0.75 -8.97
C ASP A 38 -5.20 -1.90 -8.56
N SER A 39 -5.34 -2.39 -7.33
CA SER A 39 -4.59 -3.56 -6.86
C SER A 39 -4.93 -4.85 -7.61
N SER A 40 -6.21 -5.01 -8.01
CA SER A 40 -6.64 -6.17 -8.81
C SER A 40 -6.11 -6.11 -10.23
N TYR A 41 -6.09 -4.93 -10.84
CA TYR A 41 -5.50 -4.73 -12.15
C TYR A 41 -3.98 -4.92 -12.13
N GLY A 42 -3.29 -4.37 -11.13
CA GLY A 42 -1.87 -4.59 -10.93
C GLY A 42 -1.53 -6.08 -10.79
N LEU A 43 -2.31 -6.82 -10.00
CA LEU A 43 -2.16 -8.27 -9.85
C LEU A 43 -2.35 -9.02 -11.17
N HIS A 44 -3.35 -8.62 -11.97
CA HIS A 44 -3.58 -9.18 -13.31
C HIS A 44 -2.35 -8.97 -14.22
N LEU A 45 -1.78 -7.76 -14.24
CA LEU A 45 -0.58 -7.47 -15.04
C LEU A 45 0.63 -8.30 -14.59
N ILE A 46 0.83 -8.44 -13.28
CA ILE A 46 1.92 -9.23 -12.71
C ILE A 46 1.85 -10.70 -13.18
N ILE A 47 0.66 -11.28 -13.21
CA ILE A 47 0.47 -12.67 -13.64
C ILE A 47 0.58 -12.79 -15.16
N HIS A 48 -0.15 -11.96 -15.91
CA HIS A 48 -0.36 -12.18 -17.34
C HIS A 48 0.68 -11.50 -18.23
N GLU A 49 1.21 -10.34 -17.83
CA GLU A 49 2.21 -9.59 -18.58
C GLU A 49 3.64 -9.94 -18.10
N LEU A 50 3.87 -9.82 -16.80
CA LEU A 50 5.20 -10.05 -16.23
C LEU A 50 5.51 -11.54 -16.04
N LYS A 51 4.51 -12.43 -16.11
CA LYS A 51 4.66 -13.88 -15.90
C LYS A 51 5.32 -14.24 -14.57
N LEU A 52 5.04 -13.47 -13.52
CA LEU A 52 5.51 -13.72 -12.17
C LEU A 52 4.48 -14.53 -11.38
N ARG A 53 4.92 -15.17 -10.30
CA ARG A 53 4.11 -15.93 -9.34
C ARG A 53 3.87 -15.09 -8.07
N PRO A 54 2.76 -14.34 -7.98
CA PRO A 54 2.52 -13.50 -6.83
C PRO A 54 2.06 -14.29 -5.61
N VAL A 55 2.64 -13.96 -4.47
CA VAL A 55 2.08 -14.20 -3.15
C VAL A 55 1.47 -12.89 -2.70
N THR A 56 0.14 -12.84 -2.56
CA THR A 56 -0.54 -11.60 -2.21
C THR A 56 -0.58 -11.40 -0.70
N TYR A 57 -0.59 -10.15 -0.29
CA TYR A 57 -0.62 -9.74 1.11
C TYR A 57 -1.72 -8.71 1.35
N THR A 58 -2.60 -9.00 2.31
CA THR A 58 -3.69 -8.12 2.71
C THR A 58 -3.56 -7.77 4.19
N TYR A 59 -3.54 -6.47 4.51
CA TYR A 59 -3.59 -6.00 5.88
C TYR A 59 -5.04 -5.67 6.27
N ASP A 60 -5.62 -6.50 7.11
CA ASP A 60 -6.95 -6.23 7.69
C ASP A 60 -6.80 -5.33 8.91
N TRP A 61 -7.05 -4.06 8.72
CA TRP A 61 -6.96 -3.04 9.76
C TRP A 61 -8.23 -2.93 10.64
N GLY A 62 -9.16 -3.87 10.47
CA GLY A 62 -10.36 -4.01 11.31
C GLY A 62 -11.56 -3.17 10.88
N MET A 63 -11.45 -2.39 9.80
CA MET A 63 -12.56 -1.60 9.25
C MET A 63 -12.85 -1.95 7.78
N VAL A 64 -12.34 -3.08 7.32
CA VAL A 64 -12.63 -3.61 5.99
C VAL A 64 -14.06 -4.15 5.99
N THR A 65 -14.84 -3.77 4.98
CA THR A 65 -16.22 -4.26 4.84
C THR A 65 -16.25 -5.74 4.46
N ASP A 66 -17.36 -6.43 4.73
CA ASP A 66 -17.54 -7.83 4.32
C ASP A 66 -17.47 -7.99 2.80
N LEU A 67 -17.93 -6.98 2.06
CA LEU A 67 -17.79 -6.96 0.60
C LEU A 67 -16.31 -6.89 0.20
N GLY A 68 -15.51 -6.06 0.86
CA GLY A 68 -14.08 -5.97 0.64
C GLY A 68 -13.36 -7.30 0.88
N ARG A 69 -13.65 -7.96 2.02
CA ARG A 69 -13.09 -9.30 2.33
C ARG A 69 -13.49 -10.34 1.29
N ARG A 70 -14.77 -10.35 0.89
CA ARG A 70 -15.24 -11.25 -0.18
C ARG A 70 -14.55 -10.99 -1.52
N ASN A 71 -14.30 -9.73 -1.87
CA ASN A 71 -13.61 -9.40 -3.11
C ASN A 71 -12.16 -9.90 -3.09
N VAL A 72 -11.44 -9.71 -2.00
CA VAL A 72 -10.07 -10.27 -1.82
C VAL A 72 -10.10 -11.78 -2.05
N SER A 73 -10.96 -12.51 -1.33
CA SER A 73 -11.07 -13.96 -1.44
C SER A 73 -11.43 -14.43 -2.84
N ARG A 74 -12.45 -13.82 -3.46
CA ARG A 74 -12.90 -14.17 -4.82
C ARG A 74 -11.81 -13.95 -5.88
N MET A 75 -11.11 -12.82 -5.79
CA MET A 75 -10.06 -12.49 -6.75
C MET A 75 -8.85 -13.39 -6.59
N SER A 76 -8.41 -13.65 -5.36
CA SER A 76 -7.31 -14.57 -5.09
C SER A 76 -7.64 -15.98 -5.59
N SER A 77 -8.84 -16.47 -5.29
CA SER A 77 -9.31 -17.77 -5.77
C SER A 77 -9.40 -17.84 -7.31
N LYS A 78 -9.98 -16.80 -7.93
CA LYS A 78 -10.13 -16.75 -9.39
C LYS A 78 -8.78 -16.69 -10.13
N LEU A 79 -7.79 -16.04 -9.55
CA LEU A 79 -6.45 -15.93 -10.14
C LEU A 79 -5.52 -17.08 -9.69
N GLY A 80 -5.97 -17.96 -8.80
CA GLY A 80 -5.18 -19.07 -8.30
C GLY A 80 -3.95 -18.63 -7.49
N VAL A 81 -4.07 -17.50 -6.76
CA VAL A 81 -2.96 -16.92 -6.00
C VAL A 81 -3.17 -17.11 -4.50
N GLU A 82 -2.07 -17.36 -3.78
CA GLU A 82 -2.05 -17.36 -2.33
C GLU A 82 -2.24 -15.94 -1.78
N ASN A 83 -3.02 -15.81 -0.70
CA ASN A 83 -3.22 -14.54 -0.02
C ASN A 83 -2.96 -14.67 1.49
N ILE A 84 -1.96 -13.95 1.97
CA ILE A 84 -1.62 -13.87 3.39
C ILE A 84 -2.37 -12.70 4.00
N ILE A 85 -3.29 -12.97 4.93
CA ILE A 85 -4.03 -11.92 5.64
C ILE A 85 -3.39 -11.70 7.00
N VAL A 86 -2.98 -10.46 7.27
CA VAL A 86 -2.48 -10.03 8.56
C VAL A 86 -3.49 -9.10 9.21
N ALA A 87 -4.05 -9.54 10.32
CA ALA A 87 -5.00 -8.73 11.09
C ALA A 87 -4.26 -7.72 11.98
N ALA A 88 -4.80 -6.51 12.06
CA ALA A 88 -4.33 -5.51 13.00
C ALA A 88 -4.65 -5.94 14.45
N ASP A 89 -3.78 -5.54 15.38
CA ASP A 89 -4.15 -5.50 16.80
C ASP A 89 -5.21 -4.42 16.99
N ILE A 90 -6.47 -4.85 17.09
CA ILE A 90 -7.63 -3.95 17.13
C ILE A 90 -7.60 -3.05 18.39
N THR A 91 -7.10 -3.55 19.50
CA THR A 91 -6.98 -2.76 20.73
C THR A 91 -6.00 -1.60 20.53
N LYS A 92 -4.82 -1.88 20.01
CA LYS A 92 -3.82 -0.85 19.68
C LYS A 92 -4.32 0.12 18.61
N LYS A 93 -4.97 -0.41 17.56
CA LYS A 93 -5.51 0.44 16.49
C LYS A 93 -6.54 1.43 17.02
N ARG A 94 -7.47 0.98 17.85
CA ARG A 94 -8.46 1.84 18.50
C ARG A 94 -7.82 2.88 19.42
N ASP A 95 -6.79 2.50 20.15
CA ASP A 95 -6.06 3.44 21.00
C ASP A 95 -5.36 4.54 20.19
N TYR A 96 -4.71 4.18 19.08
CA TYR A 96 -4.08 5.17 18.19
C TYR A 96 -5.10 6.12 17.58
N ILE A 97 -6.24 5.62 17.12
CA ILE A 97 -7.32 6.48 16.59
C ILE A 97 -7.82 7.42 17.68
N ARG A 98 -8.06 6.92 18.88
CA ARG A 98 -8.50 7.73 20.01
C ARG A 98 -7.50 8.83 20.37
N ARG A 99 -6.21 8.52 20.41
CA ARG A 99 -5.15 9.51 20.67
C ARG A 99 -5.12 10.58 19.59
N ASN A 100 -5.18 10.18 18.31
CA ASN A 100 -5.23 11.13 17.21
C ASN A 100 -6.47 12.03 17.26
N LEU A 101 -7.63 11.46 17.57
CA LEU A 101 -8.87 12.23 17.73
C LEU A 101 -8.76 13.25 18.87
N ASN A 102 -8.23 12.83 20.02
CA ASN A 102 -8.01 13.72 21.16
C ASN A 102 -7.02 14.85 20.84
N ALA A 103 -5.96 14.56 20.11
CA ALA A 103 -5.02 15.58 19.62
C ALA A 103 -5.70 16.56 18.67
N TRP A 104 -6.52 16.05 17.74
CA TRP A 104 -7.27 16.87 16.80
C TRP A 104 -8.28 17.80 17.50
N ILE A 105 -9.00 17.30 18.50
CA ILE A 105 -9.95 18.12 19.27
C ILE A 105 -9.25 19.30 19.95
N LYS A 106 -8.01 19.09 20.44
CA LYS A 106 -7.22 20.16 21.07
C LYS A 106 -6.72 21.20 20.07
N SER A 107 -6.39 20.79 18.86
CA SER A 107 -5.89 21.67 17.79
C SER A 107 -6.39 21.19 16.43
N PRO A 108 -7.64 21.54 16.06
CA PRO A 108 -8.24 21.12 14.80
C PRO A 108 -7.40 21.59 13.60
N HIS A 109 -7.01 20.64 12.76
CA HIS A 109 -6.19 20.90 11.58
C HIS A 109 -6.53 19.94 10.45
N LEU A 110 -6.54 20.40 9.19
CA LEU A 110 -6.87 19.56 8.03
C LEU A 110 -5.90 18.38 7.86
N GLY A 111 -4.65 18.52 8.26
CA GLY A 111 -3.66 17.44 8.26
C GLY A 111 -4.04 16.25 9.15
N MET A 112 -5.01 16.41 10.04
CA MET A 112 -5.53 15.33 10.90
C MET A 112 -6.67 14.54 10.28
N LEU A 113 -7.04 14.78 9.03
CA LEU A 113 -7.97 13.91 8.28
C LEU A 113 -7.47 12.45 8.20
N SER A 114 -6.17 12.25 8.40
CA SER A 114 -5.57 10.93 8.55
C SER A 114 -5.80 10.27 9.92
N VAL A 115 -6.68 10.80 10.77
CA VAL A 115 -7.04 10.19 12.07
C VAL A 115 -7.39 8.70 11.92
N LEU A 116 -8.12 8.35 10.86
CA LEU A 116 -8.50 6.97 10.57
C LEU A 116 -7.33 6.11 10.08
N THR A 117 -6.26 6.71 9.57
CA THR A 117 -5.07 6.00 9.07
C THR A 117 -4.00 5.78 10.15
N ALA A 118 -4.33 6.07 11.42
CA ALA A 118 -3.42 5.87 12.54
C ALA A 118 -2.87 4.43 12.55
N GLY A 119 -1.55 4.33 12.42
CA GLY A 119 -0.86 3.04 12.39
C GLY A 119 -0.70 2.41 11.00
N ASP A 120 -0.99 3.11 9.89
CA ASP A 120 -0.80 2.57 8.53
C ASP A 120 0.67 2.23 8.24
N LYS A 121 1.62 2.88 8.93
CA LYS A 121 3.04 2.49 8.84
C LYS A 121 3.31 1.04 9.29
N HIS A 122 2.43 0.43 10.08
CA HIS A 122 2.53 -0.98 10.44
C HIS A 122 2.43 -1.90 9.23
N PHE A 123 1.70 -1.49 8.20
CA PHE A 123 1.64 -2.21 6.94
C PHE A 123 3.04 -2.49 6.36
N PHE A 124 3.90 -1.47 6.31
CA PHE A 124 5.28 -1.63 5.81
C PHE A 124 6.14 -2.55 6.68
N ARG A 125 5.94 -2.52 8.01
CA ARG A 125 6.63 -3.44 8.92
C ARG A 125 6.22 -4.89 8.68
N HIS A 126 4.95 -5.14 8.40
CA HIS A 126 4.45 -6.48 8.09
C HIS A 126 5.02 -6.99 6.76
N ILE A 127 5.14 -6.15 5.73
CA ILE A 127 5.79 -6.52 4.48
C ILE A 127 7.25 -6.94 4.71
N GLU A 128 8.01 -6.17 5.47
CA GLU A 128 9.39 -6.53 5.77
C GLU A 128 9.50 -7.83 6.58
N THR A 129 8.52 -8.11 7.43
CA THR A 129 8.43 -9.39 8.12
C THR A 129 8.15 -10.53 7.15
N LEU A 130 7.20 -10.35 6.23
CA LEU A 130 6.88 -11.34 5.20
C LEU A 130 8.07 -11.62 4.29
N LYS A 131 8.78 -10.60 3.82
CA LYS A 131 9.99 -10.76 3.01
C LYS A 131 11.03 -11.65 3.72
N ARG A 132 11.22 -11.44 5.02
CA ARG A 132 12.13 -12.27 5.81
C ARG A 132 11.63 -13.70 6.01
N GLN A 133 10.33 -13.89 6.17
CA GLN A 133 9.73 -15.21 6.39
C GLN A 133 9.63 -16.05 5.12
N THR A 134 9.33 -15.41 4.00
CA THR A 134 9.15 -16.08 2.70
C THR A 134 10.45 -16.17 1.90
N GLY A 135 11.43 -15.32 2.20
CA GLY A 135 12.64 -15.17 1.37
C GLY A 135 12.41 -14.40 0.07
N VAL A 136 11.17 -14.01 -0.21
CA VAL A 136 10.82 -13.25 -1.43
C VAL A 136 11.21 -11.79 -1.24
N THR A 137 12.18 -11.32 -2.01
CA THR A 137 12.73 -9.97 -1.90
C THR A 137 12.02 -8.94 -2.78
N LEU A 138 11.51 -9.38 -3.94
CA LEU A 138 10.78 -8.51 -4.86
C LEU A 138 9.39 -8.19 -4.32
N ASN A 139 9.04 -6.92 -4.29
CA ASN A 139 7.74 -6.44 -3.86
C ASN A 139 7.20 -5.45 -4.91
N LEU A 140 6.07 -5.79 -5.52
CA LEU A 140 5.42 -4.98 -6.55
C LEU A 140 4.08 -4.44 -6.07
N TRP A 141 3.87 -3.15 -6.29
CA TRP A 141 2.68 -2.42 -5.84
C TRP A 141 1.83 -1.96 -7.02
N GLY A 142 0.55 -2.31 -7.01
CA GLY A 142 -0.44 -1.75 -7.93
C GLY A 142 -0.95 -0.39 -7.42
N ILE A 143 -0.13 0.64 -7.53
CA ILE A 143 -0.47 2.00 -7.11
C ILE A 143 -0.84 2.84 -8.32
N ASN A 144 -1.93 3.58 -8.22
CA ASN A 144 -2.29 4.56 -9.24
C ASN A 144 -1.43 5.83 -9.05
N PRO A 145 -0.66 6.27 -10.08
CA PRO A 145 0.13 7.49 -9.99
C PRO A 145 -0.68 8.74 -9.65
N LEU A 146 -1.97 8.75 -9.97
CA LEU A 146 -2.88 9.85 -9.61
C LEU A 146 -3.13 9.94 -8.09
N GLU A 147 -2.92 8.87 -7.36
CA GLU A 147 -3.01 8.88 -5.89
C GLU A 147 -1.77 9.49 -5.21
N VAL A 148 -0.64 9.49 -5.90
CA VAL A 148 0.63 10.09 -5.44
C VAL A 148 0.74 11.56 -5.87
N THR A 149 -0.38 12.21 -6.16
CA THR A 149 -0.42 13.59 -6.61
C THR A 149 -0.33 14.58 -5.45
N HIS A 150 0.02 15.83 -5.79
CA HIS A 150 -0.03 16.97 -4.86
C HIS A 150 -1.41 17.21 -4.23
N PHE A 151 -2.47 16.53 -4.71
CA PHE A 151 -3.79 16.59 -4.11
C PHE A 151 -3.75 16.14 -2.64
N LYS A 152 -3.16 14.98 -2.35
CA LYS A 152 -3.00 14.52 -0.96
C LYS A 152 -2.10 15.47 -0.16
N SER A 153 -1.03 15.95 -0.74
CA SER A 153 -0.13 16.91 -0.11
C SER A 153 -0.83 18.24 0.17
N GLY A 154 -1.55 18.79 -0.79
CA GLY A 154 -2.33 20.02 -0.62
C GLY A 154 -3.44 19.87 0.42
N PHE A 155 -4.13 18.75 0.44
CA PHE A 155 -5.19 18.47 1.40
C PHE A 155 -4.66 18.36 2.84
N LEU A 156 -3.42 17.85 3.00
CA LEU A 156 -2.73 17.75 4.28
C LEU A 156 -2.00 19.04 4.68
N GLY A 157 -2.09 20.12 3.88
CA GLY A 157 -1.34 21.36 4.11
C GLY A 157 0.17 21.19 3.96
N VAL A 158 0.62 20.21 3.20
CA VAL A 158 2.04 19.92 2.98
C VAL A 158 2.51 20.65 1.71
N PRO A 159 3.68 21.32 1.73
CA PRO A 159 4.23 21.98 0.53
C PRO A 159 4.37 21.03 -0.65
N PRO A 160 4.20 21.49 -1.91
CA PRO A 160 4.25 20.66 -3.11
C PRO A 160 5.60 19.97 -3.37
N ASP A 161 6.67 20.52 -2.83
CA ASP A 161 8.04 20.03 -2.92
C ASP A 161 8.45 19.11 -1.76
N PHE A 162 7.49 18.82 -0.88
CA PHE A 162 7.72 17.93 0.24
C PHE A 162 7.97 16.50 -0.23
N ALA A 163 9.05 15.87 0.25
CA ALA A 163 9.38 14.49 -0.10
C ALA A 163 8.29 13.53 0.35
N GLU A 164 7.88 12.60 -0.53
CA GLU A 164 6.80 11.62 -0.28
C GLU A 164 7.00 10.85 1.03
N GLU A 165 8.23 10.50 1.35
CA GLU A 165 8.60 9.81 2.60
C GLU A 165 8.20 10.58 3.87
N ARG A 166 8.00 11.89 3.78
CA ARG A 166 7.66 12.75 4.90
C ARG A 166 6.18 13.06 5.02
N VAL A 167 5.35 12.70 4.05
CA VAL A 167 3.89 12.96 4.10
C VAL A 167 3.29 12.35 5.37
N TYR A 168 3.71 11.16 5.75
CA TYR A 168 3.26 10.48 6.97
C TYR A 168 4.05 10.85 8.23
N SER A 169 5.10 11.64 8.12
CA SER A 169 5.91 12.11 9.25
C SER A 169 5.78 13.60 9.49
N HIS A 170 4.79 14.25 8.88
CA HIS A 170 4.49 15.66 9.09
C HIS A 170 4.35 15.98 10.59
N GLY A 171 4.82 17.16 11.01
CA GLY A 171 4.89 17.55 12.41
C GLY A 171 3.58 17.43 13.17
N ALA A 172 2.43 17.69 12.53
CA ALA A 172 1.10 17.53 13.09
C ALA A 172 0.75 16.06 13.45
N MET A 173 1.45 15.08 12.88
CA MET A 173 1.23 13.66 13.13
C MET A 173 2.20 13.09 14.18
N LYS A 174 3.08 13.90 14.74
CA LYS A 174 4.02 13.50 15.81
C LYS A 174 3.47 13.68 17.23
N GLN A 175 2.25 14.17 17.36
CA GLN A 175 1.62 14.44 18.66
C GLN A 175 1.05 13.17 19.29
#